data_c29fe92c389783ed4e720f874f78e357
#
_entry.id   c29fe92c389783ed4e720f874f78e357
#
_cell.length_a   1.000
_cell.length_b   1.000
_cell.length_c   1.000
_cell.angle_alpha   90.00
_cell.angle_beta   90.00
_cell.angle_gamma   90.00
#
_symmetry.space_group_name_H-M   'P 1'
#
loop_
_entity.id
_entity.type
_entity.pdbx_description
1 polymer ?
#
loop_
_entity_poly.entity_id
_entity_poly.type
_entity_poly.pdbx_seq_one_letter_code
_entity_poly.pdbx_strand_id
1 'polypeptide(L)'
;VVNGTAKSLNKLPFQVAGKTGTAQISQGGSYNRKNYTATFVGYFPADDPKYSCIVMISNPRGGNYYGGTVSAPVFRELAEKIYATELGIVEETEEYDSNGVGFMNSSMVDYNDWLAYCNNENVAFVDNVDNEKWVKVNATAEQIFVNPVAIEEGKVPDVKGMNATDAVSLLESMGWRVTFSGYGRVKSQSVKAGAELRKGGLINLVLSAK
;
A
#
# COMPACT_ATOMS: atom_id res chain seq x y z
N VAL A 1 -5.29 12.89 17.24
CA VAL A 1 -4.44 11.90 17.95
C VAL A 1 -3.31 12.52 18.75
N VAL A 2 -2.87 13.75 18.44
CA VAL A 2 -1.69 14.41 19.05
C VAL A 2 -1.74 14.41 20.59
N ASN A 3 -2.89 14.78 21.17
CA ASN A 3 -3.09 14.89 22.62
C ASN A 3 -3.90 13.71 23.21
N GLY A 4 -4.20 12.69 22.40
CA GLY A 4 -5.06 11.57 22.80
C GLY A 4 -4.30 10.31 23.24
N THR A 5 -5.05 9.22 23.41
CA THR A 5 -4.51 7.91 23.84
C THR A 5 -3.87 7.11 22.69
N ALA A 6 -4.03 7.51 21.42
CA ALA A 6 -3.47 6.85 20.25
C ALA A 6 -2.20 7.56 19.70
N LYS A 7 -1.30 7.95 20.60
CA LYS A 7 -0.05 8.68 20.24
C LYS A 7 0.87 7.94 19.29
N SER A 8 0.76 6.61 19.18
CA SER A 8 1.53 5.80 18.23
C SER A 8 1.29 6.21 16.78
N LEU A 9 0.12 6.79 16.47
CA LEU A 9 -0.24 7.28 15.14
C LEU A 9 0.48 8.58 14.73
N ASN A 10 1.08 9.30 15.67
CA ASN A 10 1.85 10.52 15.35
C ASN A 10 3.17 10.25 14.63
N LYS A 11 3.56 8.98 14.49
CA LYS A 11 4.77 8.58 13.75
C LYS A 11 4.51 8.29 12.27
N LEU A 12 3.26 8.44 11.82
CA LEU A 12 2.90 8.30 10.42
C LEU A 12 3.43 9.50 9.61
N PRO A 13 3.78 9.31 8.33
CA PRO A 13 4.23 10.38 7.44
C PRO A 13 3.09 11.35 7.05
N PHE A 14 1.87 11.03 7.42
CA PHE A 14 0.65 11.83 7.19
C PHE A 14 -0.13 12.02 8.48
N GLN A 15 -0.99 13.01 8.51
CA GLN A 15 -1.81 13.29 9.68
C GLN A 15 -3.03 12.37 9.76
N VAL A 16 -3.36 11.93 10.96
CA VAL A 16 -4.54 11.10 11.24
C VAL A 16 -5.41 11.82 12.29
N ALA A 17 -6.70 11.89 12.03
CA ALA A 17 -7.70 12.26 13.03
C ALA A 17 -8.51 11.02 13.41
N GLY A 18 -8.81 10.86 14.70
CA GLY A 18 -9.57 9.70 15.15
C GLY A 18 -9.82 9.67 16.65
N LYS A 19 -10.62 8.67 17.05
CA LYS A 19 -11.04 8.47 18.44
C LYS A 19 -10.96 7.01 18.84
N THR A 20 -10.42 6.76 20.02
CA THR A 20 -10.47 5.44 20.67
C THR A 20 -11.82 5.23 21.38
N GLY A 21 -12.28 3.99 21.36
CA GLY A 21 -13.40 3.51 22.15
C GLY A 21 -13.00 2.27 22.96
N THR A 22 -13.57 2.11 24.14
CA THR A 22 -13.45 0.89 24.93
C THR A 22 -14.80 0.64 25.60
N ALA A 23 -15.51 -0.36 25.13
CA ALA A 23 -16.82 -0.72 25.65
C ALA A 23 -16.76 -2.06 26.36
N GLN A 24 -17.46 -2.17 27.48
CA GLN A 24 -17.63 -3.43 28.19
C GLN A 24 -18.79 -4.21 27.56
N ILE A 25 -18.58 -5.51 27.32
CA ILE A 25 -19.59 -6.37 26.70
C ILE A 25 -20.51 -6.89 27.80
N SER A 26 -21.84 -6.64 27.64
CA SER A 26 -22.86 -7.22 28.49
C SER A 26 -23.22 -8.62 28.00
N GLN A 27 -23.29 -9.59 28.90
CA GLN A 27 -23.78 -10.94 28.64
C GLN A 27 -24.90 -11.29 29.62
N GLY A 28 -26.10 -11.61 29.10
CA GLY A 28 -27.24 -12.00 29.93
C GLY A 28 -27.73 -10.93 30.91
N GLY A 29 -27.61 -9.64 30.55
CA GLY A 29 -28.03 -8.52 31.40
C GLY A 29 -27.01 -8.14 32.48
N SER A 30 -25.87 -8.79 32.54
CA SER A 30 -24.78 -8.49 33.47
C SER A 30 -23.51 -8.10 32.73
N TYR A 31 -22.76 -7.13 33.26
CA TYR A 31 -21.45 -6.74 32.73
C TYR A 31 -20.38 -7.68 33.30
N ASN A 32 -19.83 -8.53 32.45
CA ASN A 32 -18.69 -9.34 32.81
C ASN A 32 -17.41 -8.46 32.76
N ARG A 33 -16.75 -8.29 33.90
CA ARG A 33 -15.56 -7.42 34.06
C ARG A 33 -14.35 -7.77 33.17
N LYS A 34 -14.42 -8.88 32.44
CA LYS A 34 -13.29 -9.35 31.61
C LYS A 34 -13.51 -9.23 30.11
N ASN A 35 -14.73 -8.88 29.66
CA ASN A 35 -15.04 -8.83 28.24
C ASN A 35 -15.20 -7.38 27.77
N TYR A 36 -14.32 -6.97 26.90
CA TYR A 36 -14.28 -5.63 26.31
C TYR A 36 -14.27 -5.67 24.79
N THR A 37 -14.77 -4.60 24.19
CA THR A 37 -14.55 -4.28 22.77
C THR A 37 -13.65 -3.06 22.71
N ALA A 38 -12.47 -3.26 22.14
CA ALA A 38 -11.52 -2.20 21.84
C ALA A 38 -11.82 -1.65 20.44
N THR A 39 -11.94 -0.33 20.29
CA THR A 39 -12.26 0.29 19.02
C THR A 39 -11.35 1.48 18.76
N PHE A 40 -10.95 1.65 17.51
CA PHE A 40 -10.43 2.89 16.98
C PHE A 40 -11.16 3.23 15.68
N VAL A 41 -11.65 4.46 15.57
CA VAL A 41 -12.22 4.99 14.33
C VAL A 41 -11.46 6.25 13.97
N GLY A 42 -11.11 6.39 12.69
CA GLY A 42 -10.38 7.54 12.22
C GLY A 42 -10.48 7.75 10.72
N TYR A 43 -9.91 8.84 10.26
CA TYR A 43 -9.78 9.17 8.84
C TYR A 43 -8.39 9.73 8.55
N PHE A 44 -7.98 9.60 7.30
CA PHE A 44 -6.66 10.04 6.82
C PHE A 44 -6.67 10.29 5.30
N PRO A 45 -5.76 11.18 4.80
CA PRO A 45 -5.00 12.16 5.57
C PRO A 45 -5.97 13.10 6.32
N ALA A 46 -5.58 13.71 7.46
CA ALA A 46 -6.52 14.51 8.24
C ALA A 46 -6.73 15.92 7.67
N ASP A 47 -5.80 16.41 6.89
CA ASP A 47 -5.81 17.70 6.19
C ASP A 47 -6.60 17.66 4.87
N ASP A 48 -6.60 16.51 4.16
CA ASP A 48 -7.41 16.25 2.97
C ASP A 48 -7.97 14.81 3.03
N PRO A 49 -9.10 14.57 3.75
CA PRO A 49 -9.59 13.23 4.03
C PRO A 49 -10.02 12.47 2.78
N LYS A 50 -9.38 11.34 2.53
CA LYS A 50 -9.72 10.42 1.44
C LYS A 50 -10.34 9.11 1.95
N TYR A 51 -9.90 8.63 3.12
CA TYR A 51 -10.34 7.36 3.69
C TYR A 51 -10.78 7.50 5.14
N SER A 52 -11.83 6.76 5.50
CA SER A 52 -12.22 6.51 6.88
C SER A 52 -12.17 5.02 7.17
N CYS A 53 -11.74 4.66 8.38
CA CYS A 53 -11.60 3.27 8.78
C CYS A 53 -12.01 3.11 10.25
N ILE A 54 -12.65 1.98 10.55
CA ILE A 54 -12.95 1.54 11.91
C ILE A 54 -12.29 0.18 12.15
N VAL A 55 -11.56 0.07 13.24
CA VAL A 55 -11.00 -1.19 13.74
C VAL A 55 -11.67 -1.53 15.06
N MET A 56 -12.34 -2.68 15.10
CA MET A 56 -13.01 -3.18 16.29
C MET A 56 -12.47 -4.57 16.65
N ILE A 57 -11.97 -4.73 17.86
CA ILE A 57 -11.44 -6.01 18.37
C ILE A 57 -12.24 -6.40 19.59
N SER A 58 -13.04 -7.46 19.45
CA SER A 58 -13.86 -7.99 20.52
C SER A 58 -13.08 -8.96 21.38
N ASN A 59 -13.19 -8.80 22.68
CA ASN A 59 -12.61 -9.66 23.70
C ASN A 59 -11.10 -9.89 23.51
N PRO A 60 -10.29 -8.82 23.42
CA PRO A 60 -8.83 -8.95 23.24
C PRO A 60 -8.22 -9.74 24.42
N ARG A 61 -7.32 -10.66 24.07
CA ARG A 61 -6.61 -11.48 25.07
C ARG A 61 -5.24 -10.87 25.37
N GLY A 62 -4.65 -11.18 26.54
CA GLY A 62 -3.32 -10.69 26.90
C GLY A 62 -3.27 -9.48 27.83
N GLY A 63 -4.40 -9.15 28.49
CA GLY A 63 -4.44 -8.13 29.57
C GLY A 63 -4.63 -6.69 29.12
N ASN A 64 -4.46 -6.38 27.85
CA ASN A 64 -4.74 -5.07 27.26
C ASN A 64 -6.06 -5.06 26.51
N TYR A 65 -6.93 -4.08 26.78
CA TYR A 65 -8.26 -3.94 26.18
C TYR A 65 -8.59 -2.52 25.72
N TYR A 66 -7.65 -1.60 25.82
CA TYR A 66 -7.85 -0.21 25.39
C TYR A 66 -7.71 -0.05 23.88
N GLY A 67 -8.62 0.68 23.25
CA GLY A 67 -8.60 0.94 21.81
C GLY A 67 -7.29 1.55 21.31
N GLY A 68 -6.64 2.39 22.12
CA GLY A 68 -5.35 3.00 21.78
C GLY A 68 -4.17 2.02 21.75
N THR A 69 -4.24 0.91 22.47
CA THR A 69 -3.18 -0.09 22.54
C THR A 69 -3.46 -1.34 21.71
N VAL A 70 -4.74 -1.62 21.40
CA VAL A 70 -5.14 -2.85 20.70
C VAL A 70 -5.58 -2.55 19.26
N SER A 71 -6.46 -1.57 19.07
CA SER A 71 -7.05 -1.27 17.75
C SER A 71 -6.28 -0.22 16.97
N ALA A 72 -5.70 0.78 17.64
CA ALA A 72 -4.93 1.83 16.97
C ALA A 72 -3.68 1.31 16.23
N PRO A 73 -2.92 0.30 16.73
CA PRO A 73 -1.82 -0.29 15.95
C PRO A 73 -2.28 -0.95 14.65
N VAL A 74 -3.41 -1.66 14.67
CA VAL A 74 -3.99 -2.28 13.45
C VAL A 74 -4.46 -1.21 12.47
N PHE A 75 -5.15 -0.17 12.97
CA PHE A 75 -5.50 0.98 12.15
C PHE A 75 -4.27 1.62 11.50
N ARG A 76 -3.19 1.79 12.28
CA ARG A 76 -1.93 2.33 11.79
C ARG A 76 -1.39 1.53 10.61
N GLU A 77 -1.31 0.21 10.75
CA GLU A 77 -0.79 -0.69 9.72
C GLU A 77 -1.62 -0.62 8.42
N LEU A 78 -2.96 -0.60 8.56
CA LEU A 78 -3.87 -0.42 7.43
C LEU A 78 -3.70 0.96 6.77
N ALA A 79 -3.62 2.03 7.56
CA ALA A 79 -3.47 3.38 7.06
C ALA A 79 -2.10 3.58 6.37
N GLU A 80 -1.02 3.03 6.91
CA GLU A 80 0.30 3.03 6.25
C GLU A 80 0.24 2.31 4.89
N LYS A 81 -0.42 1.14 4.84
CA LYS A 81 -0.55 0.38 3.59
C LYS A 81 -1.35 1.16 2.54
N ILE A 82 -2.52 1.67 2.90
CA ILE A 82 -3.36 2.44 1.99
C ILE A 82 -2.65 3.72 1.53
N TYR A 83 -2.01 4.45 2.44
CA TYR A 83 -1.28 5.67 2.07
C TYR A 83 -0.15 5.38 1.10
N ALA A 84 0.63 4.32 1.33
CA ALA A 84 1.74 3.95 0.46
C ALA A 84 1.27 3.47 -0.93
N THR A 85 0.12 2.77 -1.00
CA THR A 85 -0.37 2.18 -2.26
C THR A 85 -1.27 3.12 -3.06
N GLU A 86 -2.05 3.96 -2.38
CA GLU A 86 -3.11 4.76 -3.01
C GLU A 86 -2.80 6.26 -3.01
N LEU A 87 -2.31 6.77 -1.86
CA LEU A 87 -2.14 8.21 -1.65
C LEU A 87 -0.70 8.69 -1.83
N GLY A 88 0.29 7.83 -1.52
CA GLY A 88 1.69 8.19 -1.66
C GLY A 88 2.16 8.44 -3.10
N ILE A 89 1.34 8.05 -4.08
CA ILE A 89 1.60 8.28 -5.51
C ILE A 89 1.08 9.66 -5.97
N VAL A 90 0.05 10.19 -5.30
CA VAL A 90 -0.65 11.42 -5.72
C VAL A 90 0.14 12.69 -5.39
N GLU A 91 1.06 12.66 -4.43
CA GLU A 91 1.90 13.83 -4.09
C GLU A 91 3.13 14.00 -5.02
N GLU A 92 3.42 13.02 -5.86
CA GLU A 92 4.40 13.18 -6.93
C GLU A 92 3.70 13.62 -8.23
N THR A 93 3.24 14.85 -8.27
CA THR A 93 3.33 15.60 -9.51
C THR A 93 4.82 15.82 -9.76
N GLU A 94 5.51 14.82 -10.36
CA GLU A 94 6.71 15.13 -11.09
C GLU A 94 6.37 16.30 -12.00
N GLU A 95 7.17 17.37 -11.96
CA GLU A 95 7.06 18.48 -12.89
C GLU A 95 6.86 17.88 -14.28
N TYR A 96 5.68 18.07 -14.83
CA TYR A 96 5.41 17.78 -16.22
C TYR A 96 6.51 18.51 -16.99
N ASP A 97 7.42 17.77 -17.57
CA ASP A 97 8.18 18.37 -18.65
C ASP A 97 7.14 18.84 -19.65
N SER A 98 7.40 19.96 -20.31
CA SER A 98 6.48 20.65 -21.21
C SER A 98 5.94 19.77 -22.37
N ASN A 99 6.35 18.51 -22.45
CA ASN A 99 5.97 17.52 -23.46
C ASN A 99 5.10 16.37 -22.89
N GLY A 100 4.81 16.33 -21.57
CA GLY A 100 3.88 15.37 -20.97
C GLY A 100 4.35 13.91 -20.94
N VAL A 101 5.61 13.63 -21.25
CA VAL A 101 6.12 12.27 -21.50
C VAL A 101 6.93 11.72 -20.31
N GLY A 102 7.42 12.59 -19.43
CA GLY A 102 8.37 12.19 -18.35
C GLY A 102 7.82 11.18 -17.35
N PHE A 103 6.54 11.18 -17.10
CA PHE A 103 5.93 10.33 -16.09
C PHE A 103 5.57 8.91 -16.58
N MET A 104 5.63 8.65 -17.87
CA MET A 104 5.22 7.37 -18.47
C MET A 104 6.30 6.29 -18.44
N ASN A 105 7.53 6.61 -18.05
CA ASN A 105 8.56 5.61 -17.89
C ASN A 105 8.33 4.81 -16.61
N SER A 106 8.04 3.52 -16.74
CA SER A 106 7.84 2.63 -15.60
C SER A 106 8.85 1.50 -15.58
N SER A 107 9.15 1.01 -14.40
CA SER A 107 9.95 -0.20 -14.25
C SER A 107 9.15 -1.44 -14.65
N MET A 108 7.92 -1.57 -14.15
CA MET A 108 6.98 -2.64 -14.44
C MET A 108 5.60 -2.23 -13.93
N VAL A 109 4.54 -2.47 -14.73
CA VAL A 109 3.14 -2.19 -14.39
C VAL A 109 2.25 -3.34 -14.85
N ASP A 110 1.05 -3.47 -14.27
CA ASP A 110 0.02 -4.39 -14.78
C ASP A 110 -0.48 -3.89 -16.13
N TYR A 111 -0.54 -4.76 -17.13
CA TYR A 111 -0.94 -4.37 -18.48
C TYR A 111 -2.39 -3.90 -18.58
N ASN A 112 -3.29 -4.49 -17.80
CA ASN A 112 -4.69 -4.04 -17.79
C ASN A 112 -4.84 -2.65 -17.18
N ASP A 113 -4.09 -2.35 -16.12
CA ASP A 113 -4.09 -1.01 -15.52
C ASP A 113 -3.51 0.02 -16.47
N TRP A 114 -2.46 -0.34 -17.22
CA TRP A 114 -1.93 0.48 -18.30
C TRP A 114 -2.95 0.74 -19.40
N LEU A 115 -3.66 -0.30 -19.86
CA LEU A 115 -4.71 -0.15 -20.86
C LEU A 115 -5.85 0.75 -20.38
N ALA A 116 -6.29 0.57 -19.14
CA ALA A 116 -7.33 1.41 -18.53
C ALA A 116 -6.91 2.88 -18.49
N TYR A 117 -5.66 3.15 -18.10
CA TYR A 117 -5.10 4.50 -18.12
C TYR A 117 -5.09 5.10 -19.53
N CYS A 118 -4.54 4.38 -20.51
CA CYS A 118 -4.45 4.86 -21.90
C CYS A 118 -5.82 5.14 -22.51
N ASN A 119 -6.81 4.30 -22.22
CA ASN A 119 -8.17 4.51 -22.69
C ASN A 119 -8.83 5.75 -22.06
N ASN A 120 -8.60 6.00 -20.77
CA ASN A 120 -9.15 7.17 -20.09
C ASN A 120 -8.51 8.48 -20.56
N GLU A 121 -7.20 8.48 -20.77
CA GLU A 121 -6.43 9.67 -21.12
C GLU A 121 -6.22 9.84 -22.64
N ASN A 122 -6.76 8.92 -23.45
CA ASN A 122 -6.63 8.94 -24.92
C ASN A 122 -5.15 8.87 -25.37
N VAL A 123 -4.34 8.08 -24.70
CA VAL A 123 -2.90 7.93 -24.96
C VAL A 123 -2.67 6.85 -26.02
N ALA A 124 -1.99 7.20 -27.12
CA ALA A 124 -1.57 6.24 -28.13
C ALA A 124 -0.21 5.62 -27.77
N PHE A 125 -0.07 4.32 -27.97
CA PHE A 125 1.16 3.57 -27.72
C PHE A 125 1.33 2.43 -28.72
N VAL A 126 2.55 1.91 -28.78
CA VAL A 126 2.91 0.71 -29.56
C VAL A 126 3.26 -0.41 -28.58
N ASP A 127 2.62 -1.55 -28.74
CA ASP A 127 2.95 -2.73 -27.94
C ASP A 127 3.24 -3.96 -28.78
N ASN A 128 3.88 -4.95 -28.12
CA ASN A 128 4.11 -6.30 -28.62
C ASN A 128 3.66 -7.32 -27.56
N VAL A 129 2.57 -7.01 -26.84
CA VAL A 129 2.08 -7.79 -25.71
C VAL A 129 0.99 -8.74 -26.21
N ASP A 130 1.23 -10.05 -26.09
CA ASP A 130 0.26 -11.07 -26.47
C ASP A 130 -0.64 -11.47 -25.26
N ASN A 131 -0.04 -12.04 -24.22
CA ASN A 131 -0.75 -12.57 -23.07
C ASN A 131 -0.06 -12.24 -21.73
N GLU A 132 0.98 -11.43 -21.73
CA GLU A 132 1.73 -11.09 -20.55
C GLU A 132 0.95 -10.10 -19.69
N LYS A 133 0.90 -10.42 -18.40
CA LYS A 133 0.25 -9.55 -17.40
C LYS A 133 1.10 -8.32 -17.05
N TRP A 134 2.42 -8.47 -17.10
CA TRP A 134 3.35 -7.44 -16.65
C TRP A 134 4.13 -6.85 -17.83
N VAL A 135 4.16 -5.53 -17.88
CA VAL A 135 4.80 -4.79 -18.96
C VAL A 135 5.70 -3.70 -18.44
N LYS A 136 6.67 -3.32 -19.23
CA LYS A 136 7.52 -2.15 -19.03
C LYS A 136 7.15 -1.08 -20.04
N VAL A 137 6.84 0.12 -19.55
CA VAL A 137 6.54 1.27 -20.38
C VAL A 137 7.79 2.12 -20.55
N ASN A 138 8.14 2.42 -21.79
CA ASN A 138 9.23 3.31 -22.15
C ASN A 138 8.68 4.40 -23.07
N ALA A 139 8.67 5.63 -22.59
CA ALA A 139 8.23 6.78 -23.33
C ALA A 139 9.42 7.55 -23.89
N THR A 140 9.32 7.93 -25.16
CA THR A 140 10.22 8.87 -25.84
C THR A 140 9.43 10.13 -26.22
N ALA A 141 10.10 11.16 -26.71
CA ALA A 141 9.43 12.38 -27.18
C ALA A 141 8.46 12.12 -28.36
N GLU A 142 8.61 11.00 -29.08
CA GLU A 142 7.84 10.71 -30.28
C GLU A 142 6.79 9.60 -30.06
N GLN A 143 7.12 8.59 -29.23
CA GLN A 143 6.31 7.38 -29.08
C GLN A 143 6.45 6.76 -27.70
N ILE A 144 5.41 6.02 -27.30
CA ILE A 144 5.39 5.17 -26.12
C ILE A 144 5.45 3.72 -26.57
N PHE A 145 6.40 2.98 -26.00
CA PHE A 145 6.59 1.56 -26.25
C PHE A 145 6.23 0.76 -25.01
N VAL A 146 5.43 -0.28 -25.19
CA VAL A 146 5.06 -1.21 -24.12
C VAL A 146 5.64 -2.58 -24.46
N ASN A 147 6.52 -3.06 -23.59
CA ASN A 147 7.22 -4.32 -23.80
C ASN A 147 6.84 -5.33 -22.70
N PRO A 148 6.58 -6.59 -23.07
CA PRO A 148 6.26 -7.61 -22.08
C PRO A 148 7.43 -7.87 -21.15
N VAL A 149 7.11 -8.16 -19.86
CA VAL A 149 8.09 -8.57 -18.85
C VAL A 149 7.77 -9.99 -18.42
N ALA A 150 8.63 -10.93 -18.77
CA ALA A 150 8.49 -12.31 -18.31
C ALA A 150 8.85 -12.41 -16.82
N ILE A 151 7.92 -12.90 -16.02
CA ILE A 151 8.18 -13.26 -14.63
C ILE A 151 8.64 -14.72 -14.59
N GLU A 152 9.88 -14.94 -14.18
CA GLU A 152 10.44 -16.30 -14.07
C GLU A 152 9.75 -17.07 -12.94
N GLU A 153 9.12 -18.20 -13.29
CA GLU A 153 8.41 -19.02 -12.32
C GLU A 153 9.36 -19.55 -11.24
N GLY A 154 8.95 -19.51 -10.00
CA GLY A 154 9.76 -19.97 -8.86
C GLY A 154 10.86 -19.00 -8.41
N LYS A 155 10.99 -17.84 -9.03
CA LYS A 155 11.99 -16.82 -8.66
C LYS A 155 11.37 -15.53 -8.17
N VAL A 156 12.12 -14.82 -7.35
CA VAL A 156 11.75 -13.48 -6.86
C VAL A 156 11.99 -12.45 -7.97
N PRO A 157 10.98 -11.69 -8.41
CA PRO A 157 11.16 -10.66 -9.42
C PRO A 157 11.95 -9.46 -8.89
N ASP A 158 12.52 -8.67 -9.80
CA ASP A 158 13.02 -7.34 -9.48
C ASP A 158 11.86 -6.34 -9.48
N VAL A 159 11.47 -5.87 -8.30
CA VAL A 159 10.39 -4.90 -8.15
C VAL A 159 10.89 -3.48 -7.94
N LYS A 160 12.19 -3.22 -8.09
CA LYS A 160 12.74 -1.88 -7.99
C LYS A 160 12.12 -0.93 -9.01
N GLY A 161 11.80 0.29 -8.56
CA GLY A 161 11.17 1.32 -9.37
C GLY A 161 9.67 1.12 -9.60
N MET A 162 9.10 -0.05 -9.29
CA MET A 162 7.65 -0.25 -9.34
C MET A 162 6.94 0.67 -8.33
N ASN A 163 5.71 1.06 -8.63
CA ASN A 163 4.87 1.65 -7.61
C ASN A 163 4.56 0.62 -6.51
N ALA A 164 4.16 1.11 -5.34
CA ALA A 164 3.93 0.24 -4.18
C ALA A 164 2.78 -0.75 -4.42
N THR A 165 1.71 -0.32 -5.10
CA THR A 165 0.53 -1.15 -5.39
C THR A 165 0.90 -2.36 -6.24
N ASP A 166 1.56 -2.12 -7.37
CA ASP A 166 1.94 -3.19 -8.30
C ASP A 166 2.96 -4.14 -7.68
N ALA A 167 3.97 -3.61 -6.97
CA ALA A 167 4.98 -4.43 -6.31
C ALA A 167 4.37 -5.34 -5.23
N VAL A 168 3.44 -4.82 -4.42
CA VAL A 168 2.74 -5.60 -3.39
C VAL A 168 1.84 -6.64 -4.06
N SER A 169 1.03 -6.25 -5.06
CA SER A 169 0.14 -7.16 -5.79
C SER A 169 0.91 -8.32 -6.44
N LEU A 170 2.02 -8.03 -7.11
CA LEU A 170 2.87 -9.04 -7.72
C LEU A 170 3.43 -10.02 -6.69
N LEU A 171 4.07 -9.52 -5.64
CA LEU A 171 4.72 -10.38 -4.65
C LEU A 171 3.71 -11.18 -3.81
N GLU A 172 2.57 -10.60 -3.44
CA GLU A 172 1.50 -11.30 -2.72
C GLU A 172 0.85 -12.38 -3.60
N SER A 173 0.68 -12.14 -4.91
CA SER A 173 0.19 -13.16 -5.85
C SER A 173 1.13 -14.37 -5.98
N MET A 174 2.42 -14.16 -5.74
CA MET A 174 3.45 -15.21 -5.69
C MET A 174 3.53 -15.91 -4.33
N GLY A 175 2.72 -15.50 -3.35
CA GLY A 175 2.63 -16.10 -2.02
C GLY A 175 3.60 -15.53 -0.98
N TRP A 176 4.18 -14.35 -1.20
CA TRP A 176 4.94 -13.62 -0.21
C TRP A 176 4.03 -12.85 0.75
N ARG A 177 4.51 -12.65 1.97
CA ARG A 177 3.98 -11.61 2.86
C ARG A 177 4.83 -10.37 2.70
N VAL A 178 4.22 -9.28 2.28
CA VAL A 178 4.93 -8.04 2.01
C VAL A 178 4.81 -7.09 3.18
N THR A 179 5.94 -6.56 3.64
CA THR A 179 5.99 -5.41 4.54
C THR A 179 6.80 -4.31 3.86
N PHE A 180 6.52 -3.06 4.19
CA PHE A 180 7.27 -1.95 3.60
C PHE A 180 7.42 -0.79 4.57
N SER A 181 8.34 0.11 4.25
CA SER A 181 8.56 1.37 4.95
C SER A 181 8.74 2.50 3.93
N GLY A 182 8.23 3.68 4.25
CA GLY A 182 8.20 4.81 3.33
C GLY A 182 6.95 4.81 2.43
N TYR A 183 6.99 5.58 1.37
CA TYR A 183 5.91 5.73 0.38
C TYR A 183 6.50 6.00 -1.01
N GLY A 184 5.66 5.88 -2.08
CA GLY A 184 6.09 6.09 -3.46
C GLY A 184 6.57 4.80 -4.13
N ARG A 185 7.71 4.85 -4.81
CA ARG A 185 8.25 3.73 -5.59
C ARG A 185 9.21 2.86 -4.77
N VAL A 186 9.33 1.59 -5.15
CA VAL A 186 10.26 0.65 -4.52
C VAL A 186 11.71 1.07 -4.80
N LYS A 187 12.41 1.50 -3.76
CA LYS A 187 13.84 1.80 -3.79
C LYS A 187 14.69 0.53 -3.66
N SER A 188 14.28 -0.37 -2.77
CA SER A 188 14.97 -1.65 -2.56
C SER A 188 14.05 -2.71 -1.98
N GLN A 189 14.41 -3.97 -2.20
CA GLN A 189 13.76 -5.16 -1.65
C GLN A 189 14.76 -5.99 -0.83
N SER A 190 14.30 -6.59 0.27
CA SER A 190 15.16 -7.34 1.20
C SER A 190 15.61 -8.70 0.68
N VAL A 191 14.87 -9.27 -0.28
CA VAL A 191 15.24 -10.53 -0.94
C VAL A 191 15.71 -10.19 -2.35
N LYS A 192 16.88 -10.72 -2.72
CA LYS A 192 17.49 -10.42 -4.03
C LYS A 192 16.63 -10.99 -5.17
N ALA A 193 16.49 -10.21 -6.24
CA ALA A 193 15.89 -10.68 -7.49
C ALA A 193 16.63 -11.92 -8.02
N GLY A 194 15.88 -12.88 -8.57
CA GLY A 194 16.39 -14.18 -9.02
C GLY A 194 16.60 -15.22 -7.92
N ALA A 195 16.42 -14.87 -6.63
CA ALA A 195 16.44 -15.85 -5.56
C ALA A 195 15.24 -16.80 -5.65
N GLU A 196 15.38 -18.03 -5.11
CA GLU A 196 14.28 -18.99 -5.09
C GLU A 196 13.10 -18.51 -4.25
N LEU A 197 11.91 -18.73 -4.78
CA LEU A 197 10.66 -18.35 -4.15
C LEU A 197 10.37 -19.24 -2.93
N ARG A 198 10.06 -18.61 -1.80
CA ARG A 198 9.64 -19.28 -0.56
C ARG A 198 8.21 -18.88 -0.24
N LYS A 199 7.24 -19.77 -0.52
CA LYS A 199 5.82 -19.52 -0.16
C LYS A 199 5.68 -19.19 1.33
N GLY A 200 4.97 -18.11 1.64
CA GLY A 200 4.79 -17.60 3.00
C GLY A 200 6.02 -16.88 3.57
N GLY A 201 7.08 -16.72 2.77
CA GLY A 201 8.25 -15.90 3.13
C GLY A 201 7.87 -14.44 3.36
N LEU A 202 8.69 -13.73 4.12
CA LEU A 202 8.54 -12.30 4.34
C LEU A 202 9.53 -11.54 3.45
N ILE A 203 9.02 -10.58 2.71
CA ILE A 203 9.83 -9.62 1.95
C ILE A 203 9.52 -8.20 2.42
N ASN A 204 10.57 -7.44 2.72
CA ASN A 204 10.43 -6.04 3.10
C ASN A 204 10.84 -5.15 1.91
N LEU A 205 10.01 -4.16 1.61
CA LEU A 205 10.26 -3.14 0.61
C LEU A 205 10.58 -1.81 1.30
N VAL A 206 11.59 -1.13 0.81
CA VAL A 206 11.84 0.27 1.17
C VAL A 206 11.33 1.12 0.01
N LEU A 207 10.38 1.99 0.31
CA LEU A 207 9.79 2.91 -0.65
C LEU A 207 10.45 4.29 -0.52
N SER A 208 10.49 5.03 -1.62
CA SER A 208 10.99 6.40 -1.67
C SER A 208 10.21 7.18 -2.72
N ALA A 209 9.94 8.44 -2.42
CA ALA A 209 9.34 9.40 -3.34
C ALA A 209 10.27 9.80 -4.51
N LYS A 210 11.54 9.36 -4.50
CA LYS A 210 12.54 9.62 -5.55
C LYS A 210 13.17 8.33 -6.02
#